data_ee6544f175836922f2a93ec79b446cdd
#
_entry.id   ee6544f175836922f2a93ec79b446cdd
#
_cell.length_a   1.000
_cell.length_b   1.000
_cell.length_c   1.000
_cell.angle_alpha   90.00
_cell.angle_beta   90.00
_cell.angle_gamma   90.00
#
_symmetry.space_group_name_H-M   'P 1'
#
loop_
_entity.id
_entity.type
_entity.pdbx_description
1 polymer ?
#
loop_
_entity_poly.entity_id
_entity_poly.type
_entity_poly.pdbx_seq_one_letter_code
_entity_poly.pdbx_strand_id
1 'polypeptide(L)'
;MKLRALAVIPLVLLALAGCSNDPLAQQYADGSGQGYISGDGAYTEIKPNAREAAITFTGTSESGKTVSSSDFAGKVYVVNFWYASCPPCRSEAPDLKALSAKYTDVPFLGVNIFDSADVAATFATKFGITYPSIIDADKASVQLAFAGAVAPNAVPTTLVIDRSGRVAARISGLIRDKSILAGMIDTVVAEGK
;
A
#
# COMPACT_ATOMS: atom_id res chain seq x y z
N MET A 1 -14.83 -22.55 69.85
CA MET A 1 -13.86 -21.78 69.02
C MET A 1 -13.20 -22.72 68.07
N LYS A 2 -13.07 -22.38 66.80
CA LYS A 2 -12.50 -23.07 65.63
C LYS A 2 -13.53 -23.68 64.70
N LEU A 3 -13.83 -22.95 63.60
CA LEU A 3 -14.13 -23.42 62.22
C LEU A 3 -14.71 -22.23 61.42
N ARG A 4 -13.88 -21.25 61.04
CA ARG A 4 -14.25 -20.18 60.11
C ARG A 4 -13.08 -19.72 59.23
N ALA A 5 -12.33 -20.64 58.61
CA ALA A 5 -11.19 -20.24 57.81
C ALA A 5 -10.93 -21.09 56.55
N LEU A 6 -11.96 -21.69 55.94
CA LEU A 6 -11.74 -22.61 54.78
C LEU A 6 -12.67 -22.36 53.59
N ALA A 7 -13.34 -21.21 53.47
CA ALA A 7 -14.32 -20.96 52.41
C ALA A 7 -13.94 -19.84 51.41
N VAL A 8 -12.72 -19.30 51.42
CA VAL A 8 -12.36 -18.11 50.59
C VAL A 8 -11.43 -18.45 49.43
N ILE A 9 -10.79 -19.63 49.38
CA ILE A 9 -9.80 -19.96 48.38
C ILE A 9 -10.35 -20.39 46.99
N PRO A 10 -11.54 -21.01 46.83
CA PRO A 10 -12.01 -21.41 45.50
C PRO A 10 -12.58 -20.28 44.61
N LEU A 11 -12.83 -19.09 45.15
CA LEU A 11 -13.47 -18.01 44.39
C LEU A 11 -12.46 -17.16 43.56
N VAL A 12 -11.19 -17.22 43.87
CA VAL A 12 -10.15 -16.44 43.16
C VAL A 12 -9.62 -17.17 41.90
N LEU A 13 -9.80 -18.47 41.79
CA LEU A 13 -9.35 -19.25 40.64
C LEU A 13 -10.30 -19.21 39.42
N LEU A 14 -11.53 -18.69 39.54
CA LEU A 14 -12.46 -18.57 38.39
C LEU A 14 -12.31 -17.25 37.62
N ALA A 15 -11.48 -16.32 38.06
CA ALA A 15 -11.34 -15.00 37.39
C ALA A 15 -10.24 -14.95 36.31
N LEU A 16 -9.47 -16.03 36.09
CA LEU A 16 -8.40 -16.08 35.07
C LEU A 16 -8.80 -16.80 33.77
N ALA A 17 -10.03 -17.28 33.62
CA ALA A 17 -10.47 -17.97 32.41
C ALA A 17 -11.14 -17.07 31.37
N GLY A 18 -11.02 -15.75 31.49
CA GLY A 18 -11.77 -14.77 30.70
C GLY A 18 -11.00 -13.96 29.67
N CYS A 19 -9.98 -14.49 29.02
CA CYS A 19 -9.27 -13.77 27.93
C CYS A 19 -8.84 -14.71 26.81
N SER A 20 -9.79 -15.32 26.10
CA SER A 20 -9.42 -16.10 24.90
C SER A 20 -10.35 -15.96 23.70
N ASN A 21 -11.21 -14.92 23.70
CA ASN A 21 -12.04 -14.59 22.54
C ASN A 21 -11.85 -13.13 22.14
N ASP A 22 -10.59 -12.73 21.86
CA ASP A 22 -10.36 -11.49 21.14
C ASP A 22 -10.70 -11.75 19.67
N PRO A 23 -11.73 -11.09 19.09
CA PRO A 23 -12.09 -11.24 17.69
C PRO A 23 -10.92 -10.96 16.75
N LEU A 24 -10.00 -10.10 17.17
CA LEU A 24 -8.78 -9.78 16.44
C LEU A 24 -7.79 -10.96 16.44
N ALA A 25 -7.61 -11.61 17.60
CA ALA A 25 -6.74 -12.79 17.72
C ALA A 25 -7.30 -13.99 16.94
N GLN A 26 -8.62 -14.18 16.90
CA GLN A 26 -9.27 -15.20 16.08
C GLN A 26 -9.14 -14.87 14.59
N GLN A 27 -9.28 -13.63 14.19
CA GLN A 27 -9.08 -13.17 12.81
C GLN A 27 -7.63 -13.40 12.33
N TYR A 28 -6.65 -13.31 13.23
CA TYR A 28 -5.25 -13.67 12.95
C TYR A 28 -5.04 -15.20 12.90
N ALA A 29 -5.67 -15.97 13.79
CA ALA A 29 -5.51 -17.41 13.86
C ALA A 29 -6.23 -18.16 12.72
N ASP A 30 -7.36 -17.65 12.25
CA ASP A 30 -8.14 -18.23 11.14
C ASP A 30 -7.52 -17.97 9.77
N GLY A 31 -6.37 -17.28 9.72
CA GLY A 31 -5.71 -16.93 8.46
C GLY A 31 -6.74 -16.33 7.52
N SER A 32 -7.53 -15.39 8.05
CA SER A 32 -8.74 -14.89 7.43
C SER A 32 -8.40 -14.28 6.10
N GLY A 33 -8.02 -15.03 5.16
CA GLY A 33 -7.88 -14.72 3.74
C GLY A 33 -8.14 -13.31 3.22
N GLN A 34 -8.13 -12.34 4.05
CA GLN A 34 -7.81 -10.95 3.77
C GLN A 34 -6.30 -10.91 3.90
N GLY A 35 -5.58 -10.65 2.85
CA GLY A 35 -4.16 -10.59 2.84
C GLY A 35 -3.58 -9.82 4.04
N TYR A 36 -2.27 -9.82 4.17
CA TYR A 36 -1.56 -9.22 5.30
C TYR A 36 -2.10 -7.81 5.61
N ILE A 37 -2.72 -7.64 6.78
CA ILE A 37 -3.01 -6.34 7.36
C ILE A 37 -2.05 -6.19 8.52
N SER A 38 -1.10 -5.26 8.47
CA SER A 38 -0.36 -4.89 9.67
C SER A 38 -1.34 -4.34 10.71
N GLY A 39 -1.09 -4.60 12.00
CA GLY A 39 -1.97 -4.17 13.07
C GLY A 39 -2.24 -2.66 13.14
N ASP A 40 -1.44 -1.84 12.43
CA ASP A 40 -1.59 -0.40 12.25
C ASP A 40 -2.30 -0.01 10.93
N GLY A 41 -2.71 -0.99 10.10
CA GLY A 41 -3.34 -0.76 8.79
C GLY A 41 -2.42 -0.21 7.71
N ALA A 42 -1.11 -0.14 7.96
CA ALA A 42 -0.14 0.40 7.00
C ALA A 42 0.01 -0.47 5.76
N TYR A 43 -0.17 -1.80 5.91
CA TYR A 43 -0.04 -2.79 4.83
C TYR A 43 -1.36 -3.53 4.65
N THR A 44 -1.89 -3.54 3.44
CA THR A 44 -3.16 -4.22 3.12
C THR A 44 -3.05 -4.97 1.80
N GLU A 45 -3.42 -6.23 1.77
CA GLU A 45 -3.66 -6.99 0.54
C GLU A 45 -5.16 -7.27 0.41
N ILE A 46 -5.71 -7.15 -0.80
CA ILE A 46 -7.14 -7.28 -1.08
C ILE A 46 -7.34 -8.51 -1.97
N LYS A 47 -8.12 -9.48 -1.49
CA LYS A 47 -8.46 -10.66 -2.27
C LYS A 47 -9.14 -10.29 -3.59
N PRO A 48 -8.94 -11.06 -4.68
CA PRO A 48 -9.51 -10.76 -5.99
C PRO A 48 -11.02 -10.50 -6.01
N ASN A 49 -11.79 -11.22 -5.18
CA ASN A 49 -13.24 -11.07 -5.08
C ASN A 49 -13.72 -9.89 -4.21
N ALA A 50 -12.81 -9.25 -3.48
CA ALA A 50 -13.09 -8.10 -2.61
C ALA A 50 -12.54 -6.77 -3.16
N ARG A 51 -11.88 -6.80 -4.33
CA ARG A 51 -11.33 -5.60 -4.96
C ARG A 51 -12.45 -4.75 -5.56
N GLU A 52 -12.35 -3.45 -5.35
CA GLU A 52 -13.23 -2.45 -5.97
C GLU A 52 -13.09 -2.45 -7.50
N ALA A 53 -13.89 -1.62 -8.17
CA ALA A 53 -13.84 -1.45 -9.63
C ALA A 53 -12.45 -0.99 -10.11
N ALA A 54 -12.16 -1.26 -11.39
CA ALA A 54 -10.97 -0.77 -12.05
C ALA A 54 -10.88 0.75 -12.02
N ILE A 55 -9.68 1.27 -11.75
CA ILE A 55 -9.44 2.71 -11.69
C ILE A 55 -9.01 3.21 -13.07
N THR A 56 -9.70 4.25 -13.54
CA THR A 56 -9.40 4.91 -14.81
C THR A 56 -8.83 6.30 -14.53
N PHE A 57 -7.68 6.60 -15.12
CA PHE A 57 -7.02 7.89 -14.99
C PHE A 57 -6.29 8.30 -16.26
N THR A 58 -6.04 9.59 -16.40
CA THR A 58 -5.16 10.18 -17.42
C THR A 58 -4.50 11.40 -16.81
N GLY A 59 -3.20 11.57 -17.06
CA GLY A 59 -2.41 12.70 -16.59
C GLY A 59 -1.24 13.00 -17.49
N THR A 60 -0.50 14.06 -17.18
CA THR A 60 0.71 14.46 -17.91
C THR A 60 1.93 14.19 -17.04
N SER A 61 2.92 13.50 -17.57
CA SER A 61 4.16 13.22 -16.84
C SER A 61 5.06 14.45 -16.76
N GLU A 62 6.11 14.36 -15.93
CA GLU A 62 7.18 15.38 -15.81
C GLU A 62 7.90 15.64 -17.14
N SER A 63 7.86 14.70 -18.07
CA SER A 63 8.42 14.85 -19.42
C SER A 63 7.42 15.40 -20.45
N GLY A 64 6.22 15.80 -20.02
CA GLY A 64 5.16 16.33 -20.89
C GLY A 64 4.38 15.27 -21.68
N LYS A 65 4.63 13.97 -21.45
CA LYS A 65 3.90 12.89 -22.12
C LYS A 65 2.60 12.58 -21.41
N THR A 66 1.56 12.27 -22.18
CA THR A 66 0.32 11.73 -21.63
C THR A 66 0.55 10.31 -21.13
N VAL A 67 0.07 10.01 -19.92
CA VAL A 67 0.06 8.68 -19.30
C VAL A 67 -1.36 8.38 -18.86
N SER A 68 -1.86 7.20 -19.19
CA SER A 68 -3.22 6.78 -18.87
C SER A 68 -3.26 5.35 -18.34
N SER A 69 -4.34 4.99 -17.65
CA SER A 69 -4.56 3.62 -17.16
C SER A 69 -4.56 2.58 -18.28
N SER A 70 -4.92 2.97 -19.52
CA SER A 70 -4.88 2.07 -20.68
C SER A 70 -3.47 1.62 -21.09
N ASP A 71 -2.41 2.38 -20.73
CA ASP A 71 -1.02 2.02 -21.02
C ASP A 71 -0.56 0.79 -20.21
N PHE A 72 -1.30 0.50 -19.14
CA PHE A 72 -1.06 -0.62 -18.22
C PHE A 72 -2.06 -1.77 -18.39
N ALA A 73 -2.92 -1.72 -19.40
CA ALA A 73 -3.95 -2.75 -19.61
C ALA A 73 -3.35 -4.17 -19.66
N GLY A 74 -3.91 -5.09 -18.89
CA GLY A 74 -3.45 -6.49 -18.79
C GLY A 74 -2.15 -6.70 -18.01
N LYS A 75 -1.56 -5.66 -17.43
CA LYS A 75 -0.33 -5.74 -16.64
C LYS A 75 -0.62 -5.53 -15.15
N VAL A 76 0.14 -6.20 -14.29
CA VAL A 76 0.31 -5.76 -12.90
C VAL A 76 1.22 -4.54 -12.92
N TYR A 77 0.90 -3.50 -12.15
CA TYR A 77 1.74 -2.31 -12.07
C TYR A 77 1.70 -1.69 -10.67
N VAL A 78 2.70 -0.85 -10.36
CA VAL A 78 2.83 -0.15 -9.07
C VAL A 78 2.57 1.33 -9.27
N VAL A 79 1.77 1.93 -8.38
CA VAL A 79 1.54 3.39 -8.33
C VAL A 79 2.03 3.91 -6.98
N ASN A 80 2.90 4.92 -7.00
CA ASN A 80 3.41 5.58 -5.78
C ASN A 80 3.02 7.05 -5.77
N PHE A 81 2.28 7.48 -4.74
CA PHE A 81 1.90 8.87 -4.50
C PHE A 81 2.97 9.55 -3.65
N TRP A 82 3.50 10.69 -4.10
CA TRP A 82 4.67 11.30 -3.49
C TRP A 82 4.80 12.81 -3.78
N TYR A 83 5.74 13.48 -3.10
CA TYR A 83 6.28 14.78 -3.48
C TYR A 83 7.74 14.94 -3.02
N ALA A 84 8.49 15.90 -3.62
CA ALA A 84 9.95 15.96 -3.50
C ALA A 84 10.48 16.33 -2.11
N SER A 85 9.76 17.15 -1.35
CA SER A 85 10.16 17.56 0.00
C SER A 85 9.65 16.64 1.11
N CYS A 86 8.86 15.59 0.78
CA CYS A 86 8.35 14.61 1.71
C CYS A 86 9.50 13.73 2.28
N PRO A 87 9.83 13.79 3.57
CA PRO A 87 10.96 13.03 4.10
C PRO A 87 10.84 11.52 3.94
N PRO A 88 9.70 10.86 4.25
CA PRO A 88 9.55 9.43 4.04
C PRO A 88 9.59 9.03 2.55
N CYS A 89 9.06 9.86 1.61
CA CYS A 89 9.16 9.59 0.18
C CYS A 89 10.63 9.56 -0.30
N ARG A 90 11.45 10.44 0.24
CA ARG A 90 12.90 10.48 -0.03
C ARG A 90 13.61 9.24 0.51
N SER A 91 13.17 8.75 1.66
CA SER A 91 13.75 7.56 2.30
C SER A 91 13.46 6.28 1.52
N GLU A 92 12.26 6.15 0.90
CA GLU A 92 11.88 4.96 0.14
C GLU A 92 12.30 4.98 -1.34
N ALA A 93 12.70 6.15 -1.88
CA ALA A 93 13.06 6.30 -3.30
C ALA A 93 14.14 5.31 -3.77
N PRO A 94 15.23 5.01 -3.01
CA PRO A 94 16.20 3.98 -3.39
C PRO A 94 15.61 2.57 -3.49
N ASP A 95 14.65 2.23 -2.63
CA ASP A 95 13.98 0.93 -2.64
C ASP A 95 13.03 0.80 -3.82
N LEU A 96 12.24 1.84 -4.13
CA LEU A 96 11.39 1.90 -5.32
C LEU A 96 12.22 1.79 -6.60
N LYS A 97 13.36 2.50 -6.68
CA LYS A 97 14.33 2.34 -7.79
C LYS A 97 14.78 0.89 -7.94
N ALA A 98 15.21 0.26 -6.84
CA ALA A 98 15.71 -1.11 -6.87
C ALA A 98 14.63 -2.11 -7.31
N LEU A 99 13.39 -1.92 -6.81
CA LEU A 99 12.25 -2.77 -7.17
C LEU A 99 11.84 -2.57 -8.63
N SER A 100 11.77 -1.33 -9.12
CA SER A 100 11.44 -1.07 -10.53
C SER A 100 12.47 -1.67 -11.50
N ALA A 101 13.74 -1.71 -11.10
CA ALA A 101 14.79 -2.36 -11.89
C ALA A 101 14.73 -3.90 -11.83
N LYS A 102 14.26 -4.46 -10.69
CA LYS A 102 14.08 -5.91 -10.50
C LYS A 102 12.88 -6.45 -11.28
N TYR A 103 11.77 -5.72 -11.27
CA TYR A 103 10.49 -6.15 -11.84
C TYR A 103 10.25 -5.52 -13.22
N THR A 104 11.02 -5.93 -14.24
CA THR A 104 10.97 -5.34 -15.58
C THR A 104 9.62 -5.49 -16.29
N ASP A 105 8.83 -6.52 -15.93
CA ASP A 105 7.50 -6.79 -16.48
C ASP A 105 6.37 -6.14 -15.68
N VAL A 106 6.69 -5.48 -14.56
CA VAL A 106 5.76 -4.75 -13.71
C VAL A 106 6.10 -3.26 -13.77
N PRO A 107 5.41 -2.48 -14.61
CA PRO A 107 5.65 -1.04 -14.70
C PRO A 107 5.44 -0.33 -13.37
N PHE A 108 6.25 0.71 -13.12
CA PHE A 108 6.08 1.62 -11.99
C PHE A 108 5.63 2.98 -12.52
N LEU A 109 4.78 3.66 -11.76
CA LEU A 109 4.25 4.98 -12.02
C LEU A 109 4.29 5.82 -10.74
N GLY A 110 4.92 6.98 -10.78
CA GLY A 110 4.77 7.99 -9.75
C GLY A 110 3.53 8.86 -10.01
N VAL A 111 2.92 9.35 -8.94
CA VAL A 111 1.92 10.44 -8.98
C VAL A 111 2.43 11.51 -8.04
N ASN A 112 2.99 12.57 -8.60
CA ASN A 112 3.46 13.72 -7.82
C ASN A 112 2.28 14.66 -7.54
N ILE A 113 1.95 14.84 -6.26
CA ILE A 113 0.74 15.53 -5.83
C ILE A 113 0.97 17.00 -5.46
N PHE A 114 2.21 17.50 -5.55
CA PHE A 114 2.51 18.84 -5.02
C PHE A 114 3.50 19.67 -5.85
N ASP A 115 4.44 19.03 -6.53
CA ASP A 115 5.55 19.73 -7.17
C ASP A 115 5.28 20.01 -8.66
N SER A 116 6.06 20.94 -9.22
CA SER A 116 6.16 21.15 -10.67
C SER A 116 6.93 20.02 -11.37
N ALA A 117 6.80 19.95 -12.70
CA ALA A 117 7.51 18.97 -13.54
C ALA A 117 9.03 19.03 -13.34
N ASP A 118 9.62 20.24 -13.27
CA ASP A 118 11.07 20.42 -13.11
C ASP A 118 11.57 19.91 -11.75
N VAL A 119 10.79 20.12 -10.69
CA VAL A 119 11.11 19.62 -9.34
C VAL A 119 11.03 18.11 -9.32
N ALA A 120 10.01 17.51 -9.92
CA ALA A 120 9.85 16.08 -10.02
C ALA A 120 10.99 15.44 -10.85
N ALA A 121 11.36 16.03 -11.99
CA ALA A 121 12.49 15.59 -12.81
C ALA A 121 13.83 15.66 -12.07
N THR A 122 14.04 16.75 -11.31
CA THR A 122 15.24 16.90 -10.45
C THR A 122 15.32 15.81 -9.39
N PHE A 123 14.20 15.48 -8.76
CA PHE A 123 14.11 14.38 -7.80
C PHE A 123 14.43 13.04 -8.46
N ALA A 124 13.80 12.75 -9.61
CA ALA A 124 14.04 11.52 -10.36
C ALA A 124 15.53 11.35 -10.70
N THR A 125 16.17 12.40 -11.20
CA THR A 125 17.61 12.42 -11.48
C THR A 125 18.44 12.15 -10.24
N LYS A 126 18.14 12.83 -9.13
CA LYS A 126 18.89 12.71 -7.86
C LYS A 126 18.84 11.30 -7.29
N PHE A 127 17.69 10.64 -7.32
CA PHE A 127 17.50 9.29 -6.77
C PHE A 127 17.68 8.18 -7.82
N GLY A 128 17.88 8.54 -9.09
CA GLY A 128 18.04 7.59 -10.20
C GLY A 128 16.75 6.82 -10.49
N ILE A 129 15.58 7.46 -10.32
CA ILE A 129 14.27 6.95 -10.70
C ILE A 129 14.15 7.01 -12.24
N THR A 130 13.72 5.92 -12.84
CA THR A 130 13.63 5.79 -14.31
C THR A 130 12.20 5.64 -14.84
N TYR A 131 11.24 5.40 -13.96
CA TYR A 131 9.82 5.34 -14.31
C TYR A 131 9.19 6.75 -14.27
N PRO A 132 8.15 7.00 -15.08
CA PRO A 132 7.51 8.32 -15.17
C PRO A 132 6.73 8.67 -13.90
N SER A 133 6.55 9.97 -13.66
CA SER A 133 5.65 10.51 -12.64
C SER A 133 4.64 11.48 -13.27
N ILE A 134 3.34 11.20 -13.10
CA ILE A 134 2.30 12.17 -13.45
C ILE A 134 2.39 13.37 -12.49
N ILE A 135 2.30 14.58 -13.04
CA ILE A 135 2.22 15.82 -12.27
C ILE A 135 0.74 16.15 -12.05
N ASP A 136 0.26 15.90 -10.84
CA ASP A 136 -1.17 16.00 -10.47
C ASP A 136 -1.45 17.15 -9.49
N ALA A 137 -0.44 18.01 -9.23
CA ALA A 137 -0.51 19.10 -8.26
C ALA A 137 -1.63 20.11 -8.54
N ASP A 138 -1.86 20.45 -9.81
CA ASP A 138 -2.81 21.52 -10.17
C ASP A 138 -4.26 21.03 -10.19
N LYS A 139 -4.51 19.80 -10.69
CA LYS A 139 -5.85 19.29 -10.98
C LYS A 139 -6.33 18.23 -10.00
N ALA A 140 -5.42 17.56 -9.33
CA ALA A 140 -5.70 16.43 -8.43
C ALA A 140 -6.60 15.35 -9.07
N SER A 141 -6.59 15.25 -10.41
CA SER A 141 -7.51 14.38 -11.16
C SER A 141 -7.17 12.90 -10.96
N VAL A 142 -5.88 12.58 -10.87
CA VAL A 142 -5.42 11.21 -10.59
C VAL A 142 -5.63 10.88 -9.11
N GLN A 143 -5.33 11.81 -8.20
CA GLN A 143 -5.64 11.64 -6.77
C GLN A 143 -7.14 11.37 -6.57
N LEU A 144 -8.00 12.11 -7.27
CA LEU A 144 -9.45 11.94 -7.19
C LEU A 144 -9.89 10.56 -7.73
N ALA A 145 -9.28 10.08 -8.81
CA ALA A 145 -9.56 8.75 -9.34
C ALA A 145 -9.22 7.62 -8.34
N PHE A 146 -8.22 7.85 -7.49
CA PHE A 146 -7.80 6.90 -6.45
C PHE A 146 -8.38 7.19 -5.05
N ALA A 147 -9.33 8.13 -4.90
CA ALA A 147 -9.82 8.60 -3.59
C ALA A 147 -10.41 7.49 -2.70
N GLY A 148 -10.94 6.40 -3.28
CA GLY A 148 -11.39 5.22 -2.52
C GLY A 148 -10.24 4.37 -1.94
N ALA A 149 -9.06 4.45 -2.53
CA ALA A 149 -7.89 3.63 -2.15
C ALA A 149 -6.79 4.44 -1.43
N VAL A 150 -6.72 5.74 -1.67
CA VAL A 150 -5.74 6.67 -1.09
C VAL A 150 -6.48 7.79 -0.40
N ALA A 151 -6.19 8.02 0.88
CA ALA A 151 -6.74 9.19 1.58
C ALA A 151 -6.15 10.49 1.00
N PRO A 152 -6.90 11.59 0.99
CA PRO A 152 -6.38 12.88 0.53
C PRO A 152 -5.06 13.24 1.22
N ASN A 153 -4.07 13.64 0.43
CA ASN A 153 -2.73 14.01 0.90
C ASN A 153 -1.97 12.93 1.71
N ALA A 154 -2.42 11.67 1.67
CA ALA A 154 -1.71 10.57 2.33
C ALA A 154 -0.50 10.14 1.48
N VAL A 155 0.66 10.72 1.77
CA VAL A 155 1.93 10.39 1.09
C VAL A 155 3.04 10.08 2.11
N PRO A 156 3.90 9.12 1.77
CA PRO A 156 3.80 8.27 0.60
C PRO A 156 2.65 7.26 0.74
N THR A 157 2.05 6.90 -0.38
CA THR A 157 1.17 5.74 -0.49
C THR A 157 1.55 4.96 -1.74
N THR A 158 1.77 3.66 -1.59
CA THR A 158 2.12 2.77 -2.70
C THR A 158 1.05 1.73 -2.89
N LEU A 159 0.59 1.58 -4.12
CA LEU A 159 -0.43 0.63 -4.54
C LEU A 159 0.15 -0.40 -5.50
N VAL A 160 -0.28 -1.66 -5.38
CA VAL A 160 -0.11 -2.67 -6.44
C VAL A 160 -1.47 -2.85 -7.11
N ILE A 161 -1.49 -2.68 -8.42
CA ILE A 161 -2.70 -2.77 -9.24
C ILE A 161 -2.66 -4.08 -10.03
N ASP A 162 -3.78 -4.79 -10.06
CA ASP A 162 -3.91 -6.06 -10.79
C ASP A 162 -4.08 -5.85 -12.31
N ARG A 163 -4.05 -6.95 -13.08
CA ARG A 163 -4.21 -6.93 -14.53
C ARG A 163 -5.54 -6.36 -15.03
N SER A 164 -6.53 -6.32 -14.15
CA SER A 164 -7.86 -5.73 -14.43
C SER A 164 -7.94 -4.26 -14.06
N GLY A 165 -6.85 -3.63 -13.59
CA GLY A 165 -6.79 -2.23 -13.20
C GLY A 165 -7.36 -1.95 -11.80
N ARG A 166 -7.50 -2.97 -10.93
CA ARG A 166 -8.06 -2.85 -9.58
C ARG A 166 -6.95 -2.83 -8.54
N VAL A 167 -7.15 -2.10 -7.46
CA VAL A 167 -6.20 -2.08 -6.33
C VAL A 167 -6.17 -3.46 -5.66
N ALA A 168 -5.02 -4.11 -5.70
CA ALA A 168 -4.78 -5.42 -5.11
C ALA A 168 -4.03 -5.34 -3.78
N ALA A 169 -3.13 -4.35 -3.63
CA ALA A 169 -2.44 -4.13 -2.36
C ALA A 169 -2.15 -2.64 -2.15
N ARG A 170 -1.99 -2.25 -0.89
CA ARG A 170 -1.69 -0.88 -0.48
C ARG A 170 -0.68 -0.86 0.67
N ILE A 171 0.28 0.05 0.58
CA ILE A 171 1.14 0.48 1.67
C ILE A 171 0.80 1.95 1.95
N SER A 172 0.30 2.26 3.14
CA SER A 172 0.03 3.63 3.60
C SER A 172 1.21 4.09 4.46
N GLY A 173 1.92 5.12 4.03
CA GLY A 173 3.16 5.57 4.67
C GLY A 173 4.41 4.92 4.08
N LEU A 174 5.53 5.12 4.77
CA LEU A 174 6.87 4.67 4.35
C LEU A 174 6.93 3.15 4.12
N ILE A 175 7.51 2.74 3.01
CA ILE A 175 7.95 1.36 2.79
C ILE A 175 9.13 1.10 3.73
N ARG A 176 8.88 0.41 4.84
CA ARG A 176 9.90 0.14 5.87
C ARG A 176 10.90 -0.94 5.45
N ASP A 177 10.45 -1.87 4.63
CA ASP A 177 11.25 -2.93 4.04
C ASP A 177 10.74 -3.24 2.63
N LYS A 178 11.61 -3.11 1.63
CA LYS A 178 11.27 -3.39 0.24
C LYS A 178 10.79 -4.82 -0.02
N SER A 179 11.12 -5.78 0.86
CA SER A 179 10.65 -7.16 0.76
C SER A 179 9.11 -7.25 0.89
N ILE A 180 8.48 -6.32 1.62
CA ILE A 180 7.03 -6.26 1.77
C ILE A 180 6.38 -5.92 0.42
N LEU A 181 6.82 -4.83 -0.23
CA LEU A 181 6.30 -4.48 -1.55
C LEU A 181 6.64 -5.56 -2.60
N ALA A 182 7.83 -6.15 -2.51
CA ALA A 182 8.20 -7.28 -3.38
C ALA A 182 7.25 -8.47 -3.22
N GLY A 183 6.94 -8.88 -1.99
CA GLY A 183 5.98 -9.95 -1.70
C GLY A 183 4.58 -9.65 -2.25
N MET A 184 4.09 -8.42 -2.07
CA MET A 184 2.80 -7.99 -2.64
C MET A 184 2.79 -8.06 -4.17
N ILE A 185 3.86 -7.61 -4.83
CA ILE A 185 4.00 -7.71 -6.28
C ILE A 185 3.99 -9.19 -6.71
N ASP A 186 4.79 -10.03 -6.06
CA ASP A 186 4.90 -11.46 -6.39
C ASP A 186 3.54 -12.17 -6.23
N THR A 187 2.78 -11.87 -5.16
CA THR A 187 1.42 -12.38 -4.92
C THR A 187 0.48 -12.02 -6.08
N VAL A 188 0.41 -10.73 -6.45
CA VAL A 188 -0.50 -10.25 -7.50
C VAL A 188 -0.09 -10.75 -8.88
N VAL A 189 1.21 -10.87 -9.16
CA VAL A 189 1.73 -11.45 -10.41
C VAL A 189 1.34 -12.94 -10.54
N ALA A 190 1.34 -13.68 -9.43
CA ALA A 190 1.01 -15.11 -9.42
C ALA A 190 -0.49 -15.40 -9.66
N GLU A 191 -1.40 -14.46 -9.40
CA GLU A 191 -2.86 -14.63 -9.54
C GLU A 191 -3.34 -14.88 -10.98
N GLY A 192 -2.55 -14.61 -11.99
CA GLY A 192 -2.95 -14.71 -13.40
C GLY A 192 -2.27 -15.87 -14.16
N LYS A 193 -1.73 -16.84 -13.42
CA LYS A 193 -1.12 -18.04 -14.00
C LYS A 193 -2.07 -19.24 -13.96
#